data_0b381ad2501203034c94691c2981f62e
#
_entry.id   0b381ad2501203034c94691c2981f62e
#
_cell.length_a   1.000
_cell.length_b   1.000
_cell.length_c   1.000
_cell.angle_alpha   90.00
_cell.angle_beta   90.00
_cell.angle_gamma   90.00
#
_symmetry.space_group_name_H-M   'P 1'
#
loop_
_entity.id
_entity.type
_entity.pdbx_description
1 polymer ?
#
loop_
_entity_poly.entity_id
_entity_poly.type
_entity_poly.pdbx_seq_one_letter_code
_entity_poly.pdbx_strand_id
1 'polypeptide(L)'
;TVEDGRRMVDFAEKHDIRRIMLIPGFLKKVEFIPFLYQKKLDKMIMALKDICEYAKRRSIMVVLEDFDGKEAPFATAEQLSVFLKRIPDLYCAFDTGNFLYSREDSLKVLPLFIDRIRHVHCKDRSFTAKEGEEPKETVDGKKMYSCAVGSGCIQMKEILDQIIASGYDGYLSIEHFGSLDQLSDMERSAAYLKNFCL
;
A
#
# COMPACT_ATOMS: atom_id res chain seq x y z
N THR A 1 -12.39 4.93 -13.93
CA THR A 1 -13.38 6.03 -13.77
C THR A 1 -14.15 5.88 -12.47
N VAL A 2 -14.97 6.87 -12.09
CA VAL A 2 -15.90 6.78 -10.92
C VAL A 2 -16.86 5.62 -11.13
N GLU A 3 -17.40 5.48 -12.33
CA GLU A 3 -18.32 4.38 -12.67
C GLU A 3 -17.70 3.00 -12.48
N ASP A 4 -16.45 2.80 -12.90
CA ASP A 4 -15.76 1.52 -12.68
C ASP A 4 -15.55 1.24 -11.19
N GLY A 5 -15.19 2.29 -10.42
CA GLY A 5 -15.08 2.17 -8.97
C GLY A 5 -16.41 1.78 -8.30
N ARG A 6 -17.52 2.37 -8.73
CA ARG A 6 -18.87 2.00 -8.23
C ARG A 6 -19.23 0.56 -8.62
N ARG A 7 -18.91 0.11 -9.85
CA ARG A 7 -19.09 -1.30 -10.25
C ARG A 7 -18.29 -2.26 -9.38
N MET A 8 -17.08 -1.88 -8.99
CA MET A 8 -16.28 -2.69 -8.04
C MET A 8 -16.94 -2.76 -6.67
N VAL A 9 -17.53 -1.67 -6.20
CA VAL A 9 -18.31 -1.64 -4.95
C VAL A 9 -19.55 -2.54 -5.07
N ASP A 10 -20.30 -2.46 -6.16
CA ASP A 10 -21.49 -3.32 -6.39
C ASP A 10 -21.11 -4.80 -6.47
N PHE A 11 -19.97 -5.10 -7.10
CA PHE A 11 -19.42 -6.46 -7.11
C PHE A 11 -19.07 -6.93 -5.70
N ALA A 12 -18.41 -6.08 -4.91
CA ALA A 12 -18.03 -6.39 -3.55
C ALA A 12 -19.27 -6.65 -2.66
N GLU A 13 -20.31 -5.82 -2.78
CA GLU A 13 -21.58 -6.01 -2.08
C GLU A 13 -22.23 -7.35 -2.43
N LYS A 14 -22.30 -7.66 -3.73
CA LYS A 14 -22.89 -8.93 -4.22
C LYS A 14 -22.17 -10.17 -3.70
N HIS A 15 -20.88 -10.07 -3.38
CA HIS A 15 -20.05 -11.20 -2.95
C HIS A 15 -19.63 -11.12 -1.48
N ASP A 16 -20.32 -10.30 -0.66
CA ASP A 16 -20.05 -10.12 0.77
C ASP A 16 -18.61 -9.70 1.08
N ILE A 17 -17.94 -9.03 0.12
CA ILE A 17 -16.59 -8.47 0.31
C ILE A 17 -16.74 -7.13 1.03
N ARG A 18 -16.10 -7.01 2.20
CA ARG A 18 -16.22 -5.82 3.07
C ARG A 18 -15.15 -4.76 2.83
N ARG A 19 -14.15 -5.06 2.02
CA ARG A 19 -13.00 -4.19 1.79
C ARG A 19 -12.50 -4.32 0.35
N ILE A 20 -12.29 -3.19 -0.31
CA ILE A 20 -11.71 -3.13 -1.66
C ILE A 20 -10.54 -2.15 -1.69
N MET A 21 -9.50 -2.47 -2.42
CA MET A 21 -8.40 -1.56 -2.70
C MET A 21 -8.62 -0.88 -4.05
N LEU A 22 -8.50 0.45 -4.08
CA LEU A 22 -8.63 1.22 -5.31
C LEU A 22 -7.43 2.13 -5.50
N ILE A 23 -6.83 2.04 -6.68
CA ILE A 23 -5.75 2.93 -7.12
C ILE A 23 -6.37 4.00 -8.04
N PRO A 24 -6.28 5.29 -7.68
CA PRO A 24 -6.96 6.37 -8.43
C PRO A 24 -6.32 6.67 -9.78
N GLY A 25 -5.21 6.01 -10.09
CA GLY A 25 -4.42 6.19 -11.29
C GLY A 25 -3.08 6.86 -11.04
N PHE A 26 -2.32 7.07 -12.11
CA PHE A 26 -0.94 7.54 -12.06
C PHE A 26 -0.79 8.84 -12.86
N LEU A 27 0.30 9.56 -12.57
CA LEU A 27 0.69 10.77 -13.28
C LEU A 27 1.38 10.44 -14.60
N LYS A 28 1.05 11.18 -15.65
CA LYS A 28 1.82 11.19 -16.90
C LYS A 28 2.97 12.18 -16.77
N LYS A 29 4.01 12.04 -17.59
CA LYS A 29 5.19 12.94 -17.56
C LYS A 29 4.82 14.43 -17.56
N VAL A 30 3.84 14.85 -18.36
CA VAL A 30 3.38 16.24 -18.44
C VAL A 30 2.66 16.70 -17.16
N GLU A 31 2.09 15.79 -16.38
CA GLU A 31 1.34 16.10 -15.17
C GLU A 31 2.25 16.36 -13.95
N PHE A 32 3.58 16.29 -14.10
CA PHE A 32 4.54 16.74 -13.08
C PHE A 32 4.73 18.28 -13.03
N ILE A 33 4.20 19.02 -14.01
CA ILE A 33 4.13 20.48 -13.93
C ILE A 33 3.18 20.87 -12.79
N PRO A 34 3.57 21.77 -11.85
CA PRO A 34 2.84 22.00 -10.59
C PRO A 34 1.35 22.25 -10.75
N PHE A 35 0.94 23.06 -11.71
CA PHE A 35 -0.48 23.36 -11.96
C PHE A 35 -1.24 22.12 -12.47
N LEU A 36 -0.65 21.33 -13.37
CA LEU A 36 -1.26 20.10 -13.89
C LEU A 36 -1.28 19.00 -12.85
N TYR A 37 -0.23 18.92 -12.03
CA TYR A 37 -0.16 18.02 -10.88
C TYR A 37 -1.33 18.27 -9.93
N GLN A 38 -1.50 19.52 -9.48
CA GLN A 38 -2.59 19.87 -8.55
C GLN A 38 -3.96 19.58 -9.15
N LYS A 39 -4.18 19.94 -10.41
CA LYS A 39 -5.44 19.65 -11.12
C LYS A 39 -5.72 18.15 -11.23
N LYS A 40 -4.69 17.33 -11.45
CA LYS A 40 -4.82 15.87 -11.51
C LYS A 40 -5.11 15.29 -10.14
N LEU A 41 -4.36 15.73 -9.12
CA LEU A 41 -4.55 15.31 -7.74
C LEU A 41 -5.99 15.60 -7.26
N ASP A 42 -6.50 16.81 -7.52
CA ASP A 42 -7.86 17.19 -7.16
C ASP A 42 -8.91 16.29 -7.84
N LYS A 43 -8.71 15.95 -9.12
CA LYS A 43 -9.59 15.01 -9.83
C LYS A 43 -9.57 13.61 -9.22
N MET A 44 -8.39 13.09 -8.85
CA MET A 44 -8.26 11.79 -8.20
C MET A 44 -8.97 11.78 -6.85
N ILE A 45 -8.79 12.83 -6.04
CA ILE A 45 -9.41 12.97 -4.73
C ILE A 45 -10.94 13.07 -4.86
N MET A 46 -11.44 13.87 -5.78
CA MET A 46 -12.89 13.98 -6.01
C MET A 46 -13.50 12.64 -6.44
N ALA A 47 -12.83 11.91 -7.35
CA ALA A 47 -13.30 10.60 -7.81
C ALA A 47 -13.31 9.57 -6.68
N LEU A 48 -12.22 9.47 -5.91
CA LEU A 48 -12.16 8.56 -4.76
C LEU A 48 -13.18 8.90 -3.68
N LYS A 49 -13.39 10.20 -3.40
CA LYS A 49 -14.37 10.65 -2.42
C LYS A 49 -15.77 10.20 -2.79
N ASP A 50 -16.17 10.38 -4.05
CA ASP A 50 -17.45 9.91 -4.57
C ASP A 50 -17.62 8.38 -4.40
N ILE A 51 -16.57 7.61 -4.75
CA ILE A 51 -16.60 6.16 -4.60
C ILE A 51 -16.65 5.75 -3.12
N CYS A 52 -15.90 6.41 -2.24
CA CYS A 52 -15.91 6.14 -0.80
C CYS A 52 -17.30 6.40 -0.19
N GLU A 53 -17.96 7.51 -0.57
CA GLU A 53 -19.32 7.82 -0.14
C GLU A 53 -20.33 6.78 -0.64
N TYR A 54 -20.16 6.28 -1.86
CA TYR A 54 -20.98 5.21 -2.43
C TYR A 54 -20.78 3.89 -1.71
N ALA A 55 -19.53 3.53 -1.41
CA ALA A 55 -19.14 2.30 -0.72
C ALA A 55 -19.61 2.28 0.76
N LYS A 56 -19.50 3.43 1.45
CA LYS A 56 -19.95 3.58 2.84
C LYS A 56 -21.42 3.22 3.03
N ARG A 57 -22.29 3.63 2.09
CA ARG A 57 -23.72 3.29 2.11
C ARG A 57 -24.01 1.79 2.00
N ARG A 58 -23.01 1.01 1.58
CA ARG A 58 -23.05 -0.46 1.42
C ARG A 58 -22.19 -1.19 2.46
N SER A 59 -21.72 -0.47 3.48
CA SER A 59 -20.82 -1.02 4.50
C SER A 59 -19.54 -1.65 3.93
N ILE A 60 -19.04 -1.07 2.81
CA ILE A 60 -17.80 -1.47 2.17
C ILE A 60 -16.74 -0.41 2.44
N MET A 61 -15.57 -0.82 2.90
CA MET A 61 -14.41 0.04 3.10
C MET A 61 -13.58 0.13 1.83
N VAL A 62 -13.18 1.34 1.46
CA VAL A 62 -12.20 1.58 0.40
C VAL A 62 -10.87 1.86 1.04
N VAL A 63 -9.82 1.17 0.60
CA VAL A 63 -8.44 1.41 1.04
C VAL A 63 -7.60 1.91 -0.14
N LEU A 64 -6.64 2.77 0.17
CA LEU A 64 -5.58 3.22 -0.73
C LEU A 64 -4.25 2.77 -0.18
N GLU A 65 -3.42 2.20 -1.04
CA GLU A 65 -2.07 1.77 -0.74
C GLU A 65 -1.05 2.85 -1.13
N ASP A 66 0.01 3.01 -0.36
CA ASP A 66 1.23 3.66 -0.80
C ASP A 66 1.89 2.86 -1.94
N PHE A 67 2.56 3.54 -2.85
CA PHE A 67 3.04 2.89 -4.07
C PHE A 67 4.52 3.16 -4.32
N ASP A 68 5.25 2.14 -4.74
CA ASP A 68 6.68 2.21 -5.00
C ASP A 68 7.02 2.70 -6.43
N GLY A 69 6.48 3.86 -6.83
CA GLY A 69 6.68 4.45 -8.14
C GLY A 69 6.47 5.97 -8.16
N LYS A 70 7.36 6.69 -8.85
CA LYS A 70 7.34 8.17 -8.94
C LYS A 70 6.09 8.74 -9.59
N GLU A 71 5.40 7.95 -10.40
CA GLU A 71 4.16 8.33 -11.06
C GLU A 71 2.94 8.31 -10.13
N ALA A 72 3.07 7.73 -8.94
CA ALA A 72 2.02 7.70 -7.95
C ALA A 72 2.05 8.96 -7.07
N PRO A 73 1.01 9.82 -7.08
CA PRO A 73 0.93 10.96 -6.18
C PRO A 73 0.52 10.56 -4.75
N PHE A 74 0.80 9.34 -4.35
CA PHE A 74 0.61 8.73 -3.02
C PHE A 74 1.77 7.78 -2.65
N ALA A 75 2.96 8.00 -3.25
CA ALA A 75 4.14 7.18 -3.03
C ALA A 75 4.91 7.52 -1.74
N THR A 76 4.71 8.71 -1.17
CA THR A 76 5.32 9.11 0.09
C THR A 76 4.28 9.23 1.20
N ALA A 77 4.74 9.21 2.45
CA ALA A 77 3.87 9.40 3.61
C ALA A 77 3.11 10.74 3.56
N GLU A 78 3.79 11.81 3.13
CA GLU A 78 3.16 13.12 2.95
C GLU A 78 2.05 13.06 1.89
N GLN A 79 2.35 12.49 0.72
CA GLN A 79 1.41 12.38 -0.39
C GLN A 79 0.19 11.53 -0.01
N LEU A 80 0.39 10.34 0.58
CA LEU A 80 -0.71 9.49 1.05
C LEU A 80 -1.56 10.19 2.10
N SER A 81 -0.93 10.94 3.02
CA SER A 81 -1.62 11.73 4.04
C SER A 81 -2.58 12.77 3.45
N VAL A 82 -2.25 13.35 2.29
CA VAL A 82 -3.15 14.30 1.59
C VAL A 82 -4.47 13.62 1.22
N PHE A 83 -4.43 12.42 0.66
CA PHE A 83 -5.64 11.67 0.32
C PHE A 83 -6.46 11.33 1.55
N LEU A 84 -5.83 10.77 2.58
CA LEU A 84 -6.53 10.35 3.80
C LEU A 84 -7.14 11.53 4.57
N LYS A 85 -6.48 12.70 4.59
CA LYS A 85 -7.01 13.92 5.22
C LYS A 85 -8.18 14.50 4.44
N ARG A 86 -8.12 14.46 3.10
CA ARG A 86 -9.16 15.04 2.24
C ARG A 86 -10.37 14.14 2.02
N ILE A 87 -10.22 12.83 2.31
CA ILE A 87 -11.27 11.82 2.14
C ILE A 87 -11.46 11.07 3.47
N PRO A 88 -12.37 11.54 4.35
CA PRO A 88 -12.55 10.94 5.69
C PRO A 88 -12.93 9.45 5.68
N ASP A 89 -13.64 8.99 4.66
CA ASP A 89 -14.09 7.60 4.51
C ASP A 89 -13.11 6.71 3.69
N LEU A 90 -11.91 7.23 3.37
CA LEU A 90 -10.83 6.45 2.77
C LEU A 90 -9.93 5.91 3.87
N TYR A 91 -9.53 4.66 3.77
CA TYR A 91 -8.63 3.99 4.71
C TYR A 91 -7.30 3.66 4.05
N CYS A 92 -6.34 3.21 4.86
CA CYS A 92 -5.00 2.84 4.42
C CYS A 92 -4.90 1.32 4.23
N ALA A 93 -4.40 0.89 3.08
CA ALA A 93 -3.72 -0.37 2.93
C ALA A 93 -2.24 -0.08 3.16
N PHE A 94 -1.69 -0.46 4.31
CA PHE A 94 -0.32 -0.18 4.66
C PHE A 94 0.60 -1.26 4.08
N ASP A 95 1.42 -0.91 3.09
CA ASP A 95 2.48 -1.79 2.60
C ASP A 95 3.76 -1.53 3.39
N THR A 96 4.32 -2.58 3.97
CA THR A 96 5.49 -2.46 4.82
C THR A 96 6.78 -2.14 4.07
N GLY A 97 6.85 -2.39 2.77
CA GLY A 97 8.05 -2.28 1.95
C GLY A 97 8.05 -1.16 0.91
N ASN A 98 6.87 -0.62 0.53
CA ASN A 98 6.77 0.36 -0.55
C ASN A 98 7.40 1.72 -0.19
N PHE A 99 7.29 2.17 1.06
CA PHE A 99 7.90 3.43 1.53
C PHE A 99 9.43 3.46 1.33
N LEU A 100 10.08 2.29 1.32
CA LEU A 100 11.51 2.19 1.07
C LEU A 100 11.91 2.75 -0.31
N TYR A 101 11.02 2.67 -1.31
CA TYR A 101 11.22 3.26 -2.62
C TYR A 101 11.49 4.77 -2.53
N SER A 102 10.72 5.46 -1.72
CA SER A 102 10.84 6.90 -1.45
C SER A 102 11.88 7.23 -0.37
N ARG A 103 12.67 6.25 0.09
CA ARG A 103 13.66 6.37 1.16
C ARG A 103 13.06 6.72 2.52
N GLU A 104 11.79 6.43 2.71
CA GLU A 104 11.12 6.55 3.99
C GLU A 104 11.20 5.23 4.77
N ASP A 105 11.27 5.35 6.06
CA ASP A 105 11.31 4.23 7.00
C ASP A 105 9.86 3.90 7.42
N SER A 106 9.39 2.72 7.02
CA SER A 106 8.00 2.29 7.27
C SER A 106 7.64 2.30 8.75
N LEU A 107 8.58 1.97 9.65
CA LEU A 107 8.34 2.03 11.09
C LEU A 107 8.12 3.46 11.59
N LYS A 108 8.84 4.44 11.02
CA LYS A 108 8.70 5.86 11.40
C LYS A 108 7.44 6.50 10.85
N VAL A 109 6.97 6.07 9.68
CA VAL A 109 5.75 6.61 9.09
C VAL A 109 4.48 5.93 9.60
N LEU A 110 4.58 4.71 10.13
CA LEU A 110 3.45 3.93 10.64
C LEU A 110 2.51 4.72 11.58
N PRO A 111 3.00 5.50 12.58
CA PRO A 111 2.12 6.25 13.47
C PRO A 111 1.20 7.26 12.77
N LEU A 112 1.56 7.72 11.57
CA LEU A 112 0.71 8.65 10.79
C LEU A 112 -0.56 7.99 10.26
N PHE A 113 -0.55 6.65 10.14
CA PHE A 113 -1.59 5.89 9.47
C PHE A 113 -2.29 4.88 10.37
N ILE A 114 -1.75 4.60 11.56
CA ILE A 114 -2.15 3.48 12.43
C ILE A 114 -3.65 3.40 12.65
N ASP A 115 -4.32 4.52 12.92
CA ASP A 115 -5.78 4.58 13.14
C ASP A 115 -6.61 4.36 11.87
N ARG A 116 -5.97 4.49 10.72
CA ARG A 116 -6.61 4.40 9.40
C ARG A 116 -6.30 3.10 8.68
N ILE A 117 -5.41 2.25 9.20
CA ILE A 117 -5.07 0.95 8.60
C ILE A 117 -6.29 0.03 8.66
N ARG A 118 -6.67 -0.51 7.50
CA ARG A 118 -7.72 -1.54 7.37
C ARG A 118 -7.25 -2.73 6.54
N HIS A 119 -6.06 -2.65 5.96
CA HIS A 119 -5.40 -3.75 5.28
C HIS A 119 -3.90 -3.61 5.43
N VAL A 120 -3.19 -4.74 5.44
CA VAL A 120 -1.72 -4.77 5.54
C VAL A 120 -1.16 -5.65 4.43
N HIS A 121 -0.27 -5.09 3.62
CA HIS A 121 0.60 -5.85 2.75
C HIS A 121 1.96 -6.02 3.43
N CYS A 122 2.33 -7.26 3.65
CA CYS A 122 3.64 -7.63 4.21
C CYS A 122 4.61 -7.84 3.04
N LYS A 123 5.39 -6.83 2.76
CA LYS A 123 6.43 -6.79 1.74
C LYS A 123 7.76 -6.49 2.39
N ASP A 124 8.78 -7.29 2.11
CA ASP A 124 10.13 -7.03 2.59
C ASP A 124 11.10 -6.82 1.43
N ARG A 125 12.15 -6.08 1.69
CA ARG A 125 13.15 -5.70 0.69
C ARG A 125 14.55 -5.89 1.26
N SER A 126 15.51 -6.24 0.38
CA SER A 126 16.92 -6.36 0.70
C SER A 126 17.74 -5.45 -0.21
N PHE A 127 18.84 -4.93 0.31
CA PHE A 127 19.86 -4.25 -0.50
C PHE A 127 20.98 -5.20 -0.94
N THR A 128 20.92 -6.47 -0.54
CA THR A 128 21.86 -7.50 -0.97
C THR A 128 21.44 -8.02 -2.33
N ALA A 129 22.33 -7.90 -3.31
CA ALA A 129 22.09 -8.40 -4.66
C ALA A 129 21.95 -9.94 -4.63
N LYS A 130 21.04 -10.43 -5.43
CA LYS A 130 20.86 -11.85 -5.70
C LYS A 130 21.13 -12.08 -7.18
N GLU A 131 21.92 -13.10 -7.48
CA GLU A 131 22.26 -13.46 -8.85
C GLU A 131 20.99 -13.79 -9.66
N GLY A 132 20.84 -13.16 -10.82
CA GLY A 132 19.71 -13.38 -11.71
C GLY A 132 18.44 -12.61 -11.36
N GLU A 133 18.37 -11.91 -10.21
CA GLU A 133 17.23 -11.06 -9.87
C GLU A 133 17.41 -9.62 -10.37
N GLU A 134 16.35 -9.08 -10.96
CA GLU A 134 16.31 -7.68 -11.39
C GLU A 134 15.98 -6.77 -10.20
N PRO A 135 16.85 -5.77 -9.91
CA PRO A 135 16.58 -4.84 -8.83
C PRO A 135 15.50 -3.83 -9.21
N LYS A 136 14.75 -3.38 -8.21
CA LYS A 136 14.01 -2.13 -8.28
C LYS A 136 14.86 -1.02 -7.68
N GLU A 137 14.94 0.13 -8.36
CA GLU A 137 15.70 1.27 -7.87
C GLU A 137 14.82 2.19 -7.04
N THR A 138 15.34 2.66 -5.92
CA THR A 138 14.76 3.73 -5.12
C THR A 138 14.87 5.07 -5.84
N VAL A 139 14.21 6.11 -5.33
CA VAL A 139 14.23 7.46 -5.93
C VAL A 139 15.65 8.05 -6.05
N ASP A 140 16.60 7.59 -5.24
CA ASP A 140 18.01 7.98 -5.28
C ASP A 140 18.91 6.95 -6.01
N GLY A 141 18.32 5.98 -6.71
CA GLY A 141 19.03 5.00 -7.54
C GLY A 141 19.64 3.82 -6.77
N LYS A 142 19.32 3.65 -5.48
CA LYS A 142 19.79 2.48 -4.72
C LYS A 142 19.00 1.27 -5.11
N LYS A 143 19.68 0.19 -5.48
CA LYS A 143 19.09 -1.07 -5.88
C LYS A 143 18.54 -1.83 -4.68
N MET A 144 17.29 -2.27 -4.78
CA MET A 144 16.63 -3.12 -3.80
C MET A 144 16.05 -4.36 -4.48
N TYR A 145 16.04 -5.46 -3.77
CA TYR A 145 15.63 -6.79 -4.24
C TYR A 145 14.49 -7.32 -3.38
N SER A 146 13.67 -8.18 -3.93
CA SER A 146 12.65 -8.91 -3.18
C SER A 146 13.28 -9.93 -2.24
N CYS A 147 12.64 -10.16 -1.10
CA CYS A 147 13.01 -11.22 -0.18
C CYS A 147 11.81 -11.67 0.64
N ALA A 148 11.91 -12.83 1.27
CA ALA A 148 10.88 -13.31 2.16
C ALA A 148 10.64 -12.34 3.32
N VAL A 149 9.39 -12.17 3.73
CA VAL A 149 9.00 -11.32 4.87
C VAL A 149 9.78 -11.73 6.12
N GLY A 150 10.38 -10.75 6.79
CA GLY A 150 11.23 -10.95 7.96
C GLY A 150 12.68 -11.33 7.66
N SER A 151 13.07 -11.41 6.37
CA SER A 151 14.47 -11.71 5.99
C SER A 151 15.19 -10.52 5.36
N GLY A 152 14.55 -9.40 5.22
CA GLY A 152 15.08 -8.19 4.57
C GLY A 152 15.56 -7.12 5.54
N CYS A 153 15.46 -5.87 5.09
CA CYS A 153 15.90 -4.71 5.86
C CYS A 153 14.74 -3.94 6.53
N ILE A 154 13.50 -4.36 6.30
CA ILE A 154 12.33 -3.75 6.93
C ILE A 154 12.22 -4.25 8.37
N GLN A 155 12.00 -3.36 9.31
CA GLN A 155 11.80 -3.68 10.74
C GLN A 155 10.42 -4.33 10.94
N MET A 156 10.24 -5.48 10.30
CA MET A 156 8.94 -6.15 10.14
C MET A 156 8.29 -6.48 11.47
N LYS A 157 9.08 -7.01 12.41
CA LYS A 157 8.56 -7.40 13.72
C LYS A 157 7.97 -6.21 14.46
N GLU A 158 8.71 -5.12 14.55
CA GLU A 158 8.31 -3.91 15.25
C GLU A 158 7.09 -3.24 14.62
N ILE A 159 7.00 -3.29 13.28
CA ILE A 159 5.84 -2.79 12.53
C ILE A 159 4.60 -3.62 12.85
N LEU A 160 4.70 -4.95 12.75
CA LEU A 160 3.57 -5.84 13.00
C LEU A 160 3.13 -5.82 14.46
N ASP A 161 4.05 -5.77 15.41
CA ASP A 161 3.74 -5.63 16.83
C ASP A 161 2.90 -4.37 17.10
N GLN A 162 3.26 -3.22 16.51
CA GLN A 162 2.51 -1.97 16.67
C GLN A 162 1.13 -2.03 15.98
N ILE A 163 1.04 -2.62 14.79
CA ILE A 163 -0.22 -2.79 14.07
C ILE A 163 -1.18 -3.66 14.88
N ILE A 164 -0.71 -4.79 15.40
CA ILE A 164 -1.52 -5.69 16.23
C ILE A 164 -1.92 -5.03 17.55
N ALA A 165 -0.98 -4.33 18.20
CA ALA A 165 -1.26 -3.60 19.43
C ALA A 165 -2.28 -2.47 19.26
N SER A 166 -2.47 -1.94 18.04
CA SER A 166 -3.51 -0.96 17.73
C SER A 166 -4.92 -1.55 17.64
N GLY A 167 -5.07 -2.88 17.76
CA GLY A 167 -6.34 -3.58 17.62
C GLY A 167 -6.67 -3.99 16.18
N TYR A 168 -5.69 -4.00 15.28
CA TYR A 168 -5.87 -4.52 13.93
C TYR A 168 -6.11 -6.04 13.97
N ASP A 169 -7.24 -6.46 13.40
CA ASP A 169 -7.73 -7.85 13.34
C ASP A 169 -7.87 -8.38 11.89
N GLY A 170 -7.32 -7.63 10.93
CA GLY A 170 -7.39 -7.97 9.50
C GLY A 170 -6.32 -8.96 9.04
N TYR A 171 -6.26 -9.19 7.75
CA TYR A 171 -5.28 -10.07 7.13
C TYR A 171 -3.90 -9.43 7.04
N LEU A 172 -2.86 -10.23 7.29
CA LEU A 172 -1.48 -9.93 6.96
C LEU A 172 -1.19 -10.57 5.58
N SER A 173 -1.43 -9.83 4.52
CA SER A 173 -1.31 -10.33 3.15
C SER A 173 0.13 -10.28 2.69
N ILE A 174 0.69 -11.44 2.28
CA ILE A 174 2.04 -11.48 1.70
C ILE A 174 1.98 -10.81 0.32
N GLU A 175 2.77 -9.77 0.13
CA GLU A 175 3.01 -9.21 -1.19
C GLU A 175 4.46 -9.42 -1.58
N HIS A 176 4.68 -10.36 -2.49
CA HIS A 176 6.02 -10.75 -2.92
C HIS A 176 6.10 -10.74 -4.44
N PHE A 177 7.08 -9.99 -4.97
CA PHE A 177 7.24 -9.82 -6.40
C PHE A 177 8.71 -9.64 -6.78
N GLY A 178 9.16 -10.35 -7.83
CA GLY A 178 10.48 -10.17 -8.43
C GLY A 178 11.58 -11.10 -7.91
N SER A 179 11.24 -12.14 -7.13
CA SER A 179 12.17 -13.21 -6.77
C SER A 179 12.18 -14.31 -7.83
N LEU A 180 13.34 -14.92 -8.04
CA LEU A 180 13.48 -16.11 -8.90
C LEU A 180 12.80 -17.34 -8.30
N ASP A 181 12.83 -17.48 -6.98
CA ASP A 181 12.15 -18.55 -6.25
C ASP A 181 11.02 -17.99 -5.40
N GLN A 182 10.02 -17.47 -6.09
CA GLN A 182 8.89 -16.80 -5.46
C GLN A 182 8.09 -17.72 -4.54
N LEU A 183 7.93 -19.00 -4.89
CA LEU A 183 7.18 -19.96 -4.07
C LEU A 183 7.87 -20.19 -2.73
N SER A 184 9.15 -20.47 -2.73
CA SER A 184 9.95 -20.66 -1.49
C SER A 184 9.94 -19.39 -0.63
N ASP A 185 10.08 -18.20 -1.24
CA ASP A 185 10.02 -16.94 -0.50
C ASP A 185 8.61 -16.70 0.11
N MET A 186 7.54 -17.07 -0.58
CA MET A 186 6.18 -17.00 -0.04
C MET A 186 5.96 -17.99 1.11
N GLU A 187 6.45 -19.23 1.00
CA GLU A 187 6.38 -20.22 2.07
C GLU A 187 7.13 -19.76 3.33
N ARG A 188 8.32 -19.21 3.17
CA ARG A 188 9.10 -18.63 4.28
C ARG A 188 8.40 -17.44 4.91
N SER A 189 7.83 -16.57 4.08
CA SER A 189 7.02 -15.42 4.53
C SER A 189 5.82 -15.87 5.35
N ALA A 190 5.09 -16.89 4.87
CA ALA A 190 3.94 -17.44 5.58
C ALA A 190 4.37 -18.08 6.92
N ALA A 191 5.49 -18.80 6.95
CA ALA A 191 6.03 -19.36 8.18
C ALA A 191 6.41 -18.27 9.20
N TYR A 192 7.02 -17.18 8.75
CA TYR A 192 7.33 -16.03 9.60
C TYR A 192 6.08 -15.36 10.16
N LEU A 193 5.10 -15.06 9.30
CA LEU A 193 3.87 -14.35 9.69
C LEU A 193 2.97 -15.15 10.62
N LYS A 194 3.02 -16.49 10.61
CA LYS A 194 2.29 -17.34 11.57
C LYS A 194 2.62 -17.03 13.04
N ASN A 195 3.79 -16.47 13.33
CA ASN A 195 4.15 -16.05 14.69
C ASN A 195 3.34 -14.83 15.18
N PHE A 196 2.63 -14.13 14.29
CA PHE A 196 1.80 -12.96 14.59
C PHE A 196 0.30 -13.24 14.46
N CYS A 197 -0.09 -14.40 13.95
CA CYS A 197 -1.48 -14.80 13.87
C CYS A 197 -1.92 -15.36 15.24
N LEU A 198 -3.01 -14.82 15.77
CA LEU A 198 -3.66 -15.28 17.00
C LEU A 198 -4.55 -16.49 16.73
#